data_33913ab7c6cd747abf28928acb071fb9
#
_entry.id   33913ab7c6cd747abf28928acb071fb9
#
_cell.length_a   1.000
_cell.length_b   1.000
_cell.length_c   1.000
_cell.angle_alpha   90.00
_cell.angle_beta   90.00
_cell.angle_gamma   90.00
#
_symmetry.space_group_name_H-M   'P 1'
#
loop_
_entity.id
_entity.type
_entity.pdbx_description
1 polymer ?
#
loop_
_entity_poly.entity_id
_entity_poly.type
_entity_poly.pdbx_seq_one_letter_code
_entity_poly.pdbx_strand_id
1 'polypeptide(L)'
;MKNIYVKGYINYENTSYTFCYENKKLTLINIENKQSFFSEYKYVEFFKGFTVDGFDILFYINNDIYYKNGCYICSPRCIIFLRNSEYILEEIKFDTLRISGGTLNRFYSNRKMIEFDPKEKDNFKFKDIQETVTEEIVNLNDKVTKFELSIIKPGWIDDGIITFYNYDSLLRIKYDSKQDYKEIIKDLNSVDKFFKFSANRIDISFDDIYLEMKNEDDKYDKAAEIIIPYMIDNEVNKDMLDYTVFNGHLNDAFKFLNNSNYIFSIIPDNNKAFETISNKDYCAAFSCFESIYQYIHGNDEKVKKTKDEIILDEVKKELLPLLENVEQKYKGNNKIKRDFIKRFQDIICKANLKLEKCITNELENNDFIVENIYYKTRNEIKENGINKSIAKAVKDRDDITHNNTVKLDNISVGIYQMILKLNFVMILEYIGVSRDIYEKELNHLGLVNII
;
A
#
# COMPACT_ATOMS: atom_id res chain seq x y z
N MET A 1 14.64 -12.42 12.45
CA MET A 1 14.63 -11.01 12.92
C MET A 1 15.89 -10.73 13.70
N LYS A 2 16.74 -9.79 13.28
CA LYS A 2 17.91 -9.38 14.09
C LYS A 2 17.39 -8.67 15.34
N ASN A 3 17.64 -9.22 16.53
CA ASN A 3 17.46 -8.47 17.76
C ASN A 3 18.50 -7.34 17.79
N ILE A 4 18.06 -6.14 17.47
CA ILE A 4 18.93 -4.98 17.42
C ILE A 4 18.94 -4.36 18.81
N TYR A 5 20.13 -4.26 19.37
CA TYR A 5 20.39 -3.56 20.62
C TYR A 5 21.38 -2.44 20.36
N VAL A 6 20.95 -1.19 20.59
CA VAL A 6 21.79 -0.01 20.37
C VAL A 6 21.68 0.93 21.53
N LYS A 7 22.81 1.48 21.93
CA LYS A 7 22.93 2.53 22.95
C LYS A 7 23.66 3.74 22.38
N GLY A 8 23.39 4.90 22.96
CA GLY A 8 24.06 6.12 22.56
C GLY A 8 23.49 7.36 23.25
N TYR A 9 23.66 8.48 22.59
CA TYR A 9 23.31 9.81 23.10
C TYR A 9 22.42 10.53 22.07
N ILE A 10 21.43 11.26 22.59
CA ILE A 10 20.54 12.13 21.82
C ILE A 10 20.55 13.51 22.49
N ASN A 11 20.79 14.56 21.70
CA ASN A 11 20.56 15.92 22.13
C ASN A 11 19.26 16.43 21.54
N TYR A 12 18.31 16.77 22.39
CA TYR A 12 17.00 17.27 21.97
C TYR A 12 16.63 18.50 22.81
N GLU A 13 16.31 19.63 22.14
CA GLU A 13 15.95 20.90 22.77
C GLU A 13 16.89 21.33 23.92
N ASN A 14 18.19 21.31 23.68
CA ASN A 14 19.26 21.65 24.64
C ASN A 14 19.31 20.73 25.87
N THR A 15 18.71 19.56 25.79
CA THR A 15 18.79 18.54 26.86
C THR A 15 19.44 17.29 26.29
N SER A 16 20.38 16.74 27.07
CA SER A 16 21.09 15.52 26.69
C SER A 16 20.43 14.30 27.32
N TYR A 17 20.21 13.30 26.49
CA TYR A 17 19.63 12.01 26.88
C TYR A 17 20.60 10.89 26.53
N THR A 18 20.69 9.88 27.39
CA THR A 18 21.14 8.56 26.94
C THR A 18 19.96 7.82 26.34
N PHE A 19 20.20 7.07 25.29
CA PHE A 19 19.18 6.19 24.74
C PHE A 19 19.59 4.73 24.78
N CYS A 20 18.57 3.89 24.87
CA CYS A 20 18.66 2.46 24.62
C CYS A 20 17.54 2.06 23.67
N TYR A 21 17.91 1.46 22.54
CA TYR A 21 16.95 0.85 21.63
C TYR A 21 17.02 -0.67 21.76
N GLU A 22 15.92 -1.28 22.16
CA GLU A 22 15.80 -2.72 22.35
C GLU A 22 14.32 -3.13 22.21
N ASN A 23 14.08 -4.33 21.67
CA ASN A 23 12.71 -4.88 21.54
C ASN A 23 11.72 -3.92 20.86
N LYS A 24 12.16 -3.25 19.79
CA LYS A 24 11.38 -2.27 19.00
C LYS A 24 11.01 -0.99 19.77
N LYS A 25 11.61 -0.76 20.94
CA LYS A 25 11.36 0.41 21.77
C LYS A 25 12.61 1.24 21.92
N LEU A 26 12.47 2.54 21.74
CA LEU A 26 13.47 3.54 22.08
C LEU A 26 13.15 4.09 23.47
N THR A 27 14.07 3.95 24.40
CA THR A 27 13.99 4.50 25.75
C THR A 27 15.00 5.63 25.88
N LEU A 28 14.53 6.82 26.28
CA LEU A 28 15.37 8.00 26.53
C LEU A 28 15.42 8.29 28.02
N ILE A 29 16.63 8.46 28.54
CA ILE A 29 16.88 8.76 29.95
C ILE A 29 17.57 10.12 30.01
N ASN A 30 16.98 11.07 30.76
CA ASN A 30 17.56 12.40 30.95
C ASN A 30 18.80 12.29 31.81
N ILE A 31 19.96 12.77 31.34
CA ILE A 31 21.22 12.71 32.06
C ILE A 31 21.27 13.77 33.17
N GLU A 32 20.59 14.90 32.96
CA GLU A 32 20.73 16.08 33.81
C GLU A 32 19.76 16.13 35.00
N ASN A 33 18.88 15.14 35.17
CA ASN A 33 17.79 15.09 36.17
C ASN A 33 16.91 16.37 36.24
N LYS A 34 16.95 17.22 35.23
CA LYS A 34 16.06 18.37 35.10
C LYS A 34 14.65 17.88 34.81
N GLN A 35 13.65 18.48 35.48
CA GLN A 35 12.25 18.20 35.20
C GLN A 35 12.00 18.33 33.67
N SER A 36 11.52 17.27 33.11
CA SER A 36 11.44 17.04 31.72
C SER A 36 10.50 17.99 30.99
N PHE A 37 10.92 18.44 29.81
CA PHE A 37 10.18 19.33 28.94
C PHE A 37 9.18 18.64 27.99
N PHE A 38 8.98 17.34 28.09
CA PHE A 38 7.85 16.72 27.40
C PHE A 38 6.55 16.90 28.20
N SER A 39 6.33 18.11 28.73
CA SER A 39 5.03 18.51 29.23
C SER A 39 4.15 18.72 28.01
N GLU A 40 3.15 17.86 27.85
CA GLU A 40 2.03 17.97 26.95
C GLU A 40 2.35 17.83 25.45
N TYR A 41 2.21 16.59 24.91
CA TYR A 41 1.92 16.25 23.51
C TYR A 41 2.68 17.03 22.41
N LYS A 42 3.98 17.13 22.51
CA LYS A 42 4.78 17.72 21.43
C LYS A 42 4.98 16.72 20.33
N TYR A 43 4.63 17.11 19.13
CA TYR A 43 4.90 16.30 17.93
C TYR A 43 6.41 16.25 17.69
N VAL A 44 7.00 15.07 17.81
CA VAL A 44 8.40 14.83 17.48
C VAL A 44 8.44 13.88 16.30
N GLU A 45 8.94 14.36 15.18
CA GLU A 45 9.06 13.53 13.96
C GLU A 45 10.33 12.67 14.00
N PHE A 46 11.44 13.25 14.48
CA PHE A 46 12.74 12.59 14.49
C PHE A 46 13.50 12.82 15.78
N PHE A 47 14.20 11.78 16.25
CA PHE A 47 15.30 11.92 17.17
C PHE A 47 16.61 11.61 16.47
N LYS A 48 17.54 12.56 16.50
CA LYS A 48 18.91 12.37 16.02
C LYS A 48 19.83 12.14 17.21
N GLY A 49 20.75 11.20 17.06
CA GLY A 49 21.76 10.89 18.05
C GLY A 49 22.99 10.25 17.42
N PHE A 50 23.87 9.77 18.27
CA PHE A 50 25.02 8.97 17.88
C PHE A 50 25.16 7.79 18.83
N THR A 51 25.59 6.67 18.26
CA THR A 51 25.83 5.44 19.04
C THR A 51 27.07 5.60 19.93
N VAL A 52 27.26 4.69 20.87
CA VAL A 52 28.49 4.66 21.70
C VAL A 52 29.76 4.46 20.87
N ASP A 53 29.62 3.86 19.67
CA ASP A 53 30.70 3.64 18.71
C ASP A 53 30.93 4.86 17.76
N GLY A 54 30.18 5.95 17.96
CA GLY A 54 30.36 7.21 17.24
C GLY A 54 29.66 7.31 15.88
N PHE A 55 28.75 6.40 15.54
CA PHE A 55 27.98 6.47 14.31
C PHE A 55 26.70 7.30 14.49
N ASP A 56 26.40 8.16 13.54
CA ASP A 56 25.13 8.88 13.51
C ASP A 56 23.96 7.90 13.35
N ILE A 57 22.90 8.15 14.13
CA ILE A 57 21.67 7.39 14.11
C ILE A 57 20.47 8.33 14.13
N LEU A 58 19.45 7.99 13.36
CA LEU A 58 18.18 8.71 13.34
C LEU A 58 17.03 7.76 13.63
N PHE A 59 16.15 8.16 14.53
CA PHE A 59 14.91 7.47 14.84
C PHE A 59 13.74 8.29 14.27
N TYR A 60 13.01 7.75 13.30
CA TYR A 60 11.76 8.33 12.83
C TYR A 60 10.62 7.87 13.72
N ILE A 61 9.96 8.83 14.38
CA ILE A 61 8.95 8.58 15.42
C ILE A 61 7.56 8.90 14.86
N ASN A 62 6.56 8.16 15.28
CA ASN A 62 5.17 8.44 14.97
C ASN A 62 4.37 8.71 16.25
N ASN A 63 4.63 9.86 16.86
CA ASN A 63 3.84 10.52 17.92
C ASN A 63 3.58 9.80 19.25
N ASP A 64 3.85 8.52 19.39
CA ASP A 64 3.54 7.81 20.63
C ASP A 64 4.74 7.84 21.61
N ILE A 65 5.01 9.03 22.17
CA ILE A 65 6.00 9.17 23.24
C ILE A 65 5.25 9.19 24.56
N TYR A 66 5.56 8.26 25.44
CA TYR A 66 4.98 8.23 26.78
C TYR A 66 6.07 8.22 27.86
N TYR A 67 5.76 8.85 29.00
CA TYR A 67 6.66 8.93 30.13
C TYR A 67 6.31 7.84 31.14
N LYS A 68 7.31 7.04 31.54
CA LYS A 68 7.16 6.00 32.54
C LYS A 68 8.46 5.81 33.33
N ASN A 69 8.37 5.81 34.65
CA ASN A 69 9.50 5.53 35.54
C ASN A 69 10.75 6.40 35.29
N GLY A 70 10.59 7.69 35.01
CA GLY A 70 11.72 8.59 34.76
C GLY A 70 12.27 8.54 33.32
N CYS A 71 11.69 7.74 32.46
CA CYS A 71 12.13 7.54 31.08
C CYS A 71 11.03 7.94 30.09
N TYR A 72 11.43 8.45 28.92
CA TYR A 72 10.56 8.57 27.75
C TYR A 72 10.70 7.32 26.90
N ILE A 73 9.58 6.78 26.48
CA ILE A 73 9.54 5.56 25.70
C ILE A 73 8.71 5.83 24.43
N CYS A 74 9.26 5.46 23.29
CA CYS A 74 8.57 5.51 22.00
C CYS A 74 8.93 4.31 21.13
N SER A 75 8.16 4.14 20.06
CA SER A 75 8.36 3.06 19.10
C SER A 75 8.68 3.67 17.74
N PRO A 76 9.95 3.67 17.30
CA PRO A 76 10.34 4.20 16.01
C PRO A 76 9.67 3.44 14.86
N ARG A 77 9.25 4.15 13.82
CA ARG A 77 8.78 3.55 12.56
C ARG A 77 9.92 3.06 11.71
N CYS A 78 11.00 3.83 11.63
CA CYS A 78 12.24 3.37 11.02
C CYS A 78 13.45 3.97 11.74
N ILE A 79 14.58 3.35 11.54
CA ILE A 79 15.87 3.74 12.12
C ILE A 79 16.86 3.80 10.98
N ILE A 80 17.63 4.89 10.88
CA ILE A 80 18.69 5.04 9.89
C ILE A 80 20.02 5.04 10.60
N PHE A 81 20.93 4.13 10.22
CA PHE A 81 22.30 4.07 10.69
C PHE A 81 23.25 4.51 9.58
N LEU A 82 24.07 5.52 9.83
CA LEU A 82 25.21 5.80 8.95
C LEU A 82 26.29 4.74 9.15
N ARG A 83 26.90 4.31 8.05
CA ARG A 83 27.96 3.29 8.06
C ARG A 83 29.37 3.85 8.15
N ASN A 84 29.52 5.17 8.02
CA ASN A 84 30.79 5.87 8.17
C ASN A 84 30.61 7.00 9.19
N SER A 85 31.46 7.03 10.20
CA SER A 85 31.47 8.06 11.26
C SER A 85 31.85 9.46 10.76
N GLU A 86 32.43 9.57 9.56
CA GLU A 86 32.72 10.85 8.91
C GLU A 86 31.48 11.48 8.26
N TYR A 87 30.42 10.72 8.06
CA TYR A 87 29.20 11.23 7.46
C TYR A 87 28.32 11.94 8.47
N ILE A 88 27.85 13.12 8.13
CA ILE A 88 26.88 13.90 8.89
C ILE A 88 25.53 13.77 8.20
N LEU A 89 24.53 13.25 8.89
CA LEU A 89 23.24 12.88 8.31
C LEU A 89 22.50 14.05 7.66
N GLU A 90 22.63 15.27 8.17
CA GLU A 90 22.01 16.47 7.58
C GLU A 90 22.67 16.96 6.30
N GLU A 91 23.92 16.62 6.08
CA GLU A 91 24.72 17.10 4.96
C GLU A 91 24.79 16.06 3.83
N ILE A 92 24.67 14.78 4.20
CA ILE A 92 24.79 13.69 3.24
C ILE A 92 23.54 13.56 2.36
N LYS A 93 23.76 13.32 1.08
CA LYS A 93 22.72 13.00 0.10
C LYS A 93 23.07 11.72 -0.63
N PHE A 94 22.05 10.95 -0.93
CA PHE A 94 22.15 9.60 -1.47
C PHE A 94 21.73 9.55 -2.93
N ASP A 95 22.38 8.69 -3.69
CA ASP A 95 22.09 8.48 -5.11
C ASP A 95 20.99 7.45 -5.33
N THR A 96 20.86 6.45 -4.40
CA THR A 96 19.87 5.38 -4.54
C THR A 96 19.31 4.92 -3.21
N LEU A 97 18.08 4.40 -3.28
CA LEU A 97 17.48 3.53 -2.27
C LEU A 97 17.54 2.08 -2.79
N ARG A 98 18.16 1.19 -2.03
CA ARG A 98 18.29 -0.22 -2.32
C ARG A 98 17.48 -1.05 -1.34
N ILE A 99 16.68 -1.99 -1.87
CA ILE A 99 15.84 -2.93 -1.11
C ILE A 99 16.13 -4.33 -1.62
N SER A 100 16.29 -5.32 -0.73
CA SER A 100 16.53 -6.71 -1.15
C SER A 100 15.86 -7.73 -0.24
N GLY A 101 15.59 -8.92 -0.79
CA GLY A 101 15.06 -10.06 -0.06
C GLY A 101 13.59 -9.96 0.39
N GLY A 102 13.16 -10.89 1.24
CA GLY A 102 11.82 -10.89 1.83
C GLY A 102 10.70 -10.95 0.78
N THR A 103 9.72 -10.04 0.90
CA THR A 103 8.58 -9.92 -0.02
C THR A 103 9.01 -9.67 -1.47
N LEU A 104 10.14 -8.99 -1.68
CA LEU A 104 10.67 -8.72 -3.01
C LEU A 104 11.05 -10.00 -3.77
N ASN A 105 11.54 -11.05 -3.07
CA ASN A 105 11.89 -12.34 -3.67
C ASN A 105 10.70 -13.05 -4.34
N ARG A 106 9.48 -12.62 -4.04
CA ARG A 106 8.25 -13.13 -4.64
C ARG A 106 7.75 -12.24 -5.74
N PHE A 107 7.81 -10.94 -5.50
CA PHE A 107 7.43 -9.95 -6.49
C PHE A 107 8.30 -10.07 -7.76
N TYR A 108 9.60 -10.20 -7.59
CA TYR A 108 10.57 -10.40 -8.67
C TYR A 108 11.31 -11.72 -8.47
N SER A 109 10.63 -12.82 -8.79
CA SER A 109 11.10 -14.17 -8.45
C SER A 109 12.46 -14.50 -9.07
N ASN A 110 13.34 -15.12 -8.27
CA ASN A 110 14.61 -15.69 -8.70
C ASN A 110 14.43 -16.80 -9.77
N ARG A 111 13.22 -17.34 -9.95
CA ARG A 111 12.90 -18.26 -11.07
C ARG A 111 13.16 -17.64 -12.44
N LYS A 112 13.22 -16.33 -12.54
CA LYS A 112 13.61 -15.62 -13.79
C LYS A 112 15.03 -15.93 -14.25
N MET A 113 15.88 -16.46 -13.37
CA MET A 113 17.22 -16.98 -13.74
C MET A 113 17.18 -18.32 -14.47
N ILE A 114 16.05 -19.03 -14.45
CA ILE A 114 15.92 -20.34 -15.09
C ILE A 114 15.19 -20.14 -16.42
N GLU A 115 15.86 -20.55 -17.50
CA GLU A 115 15.24 -20.71 -18.80
C GLU A 115 14.94 -22.21 -19.01
N PHE A 116 13.68 -22.52 -19.21
CA PHE A 116 13.25 -23.88 -19.54
C PHE A 116 13.21 -24.04 -21.05
N ASP A 117 14.00 -24.99 -21.59
CA ASP A 117 13.87 -25.36 -23.00
C ASP A 117 12.80 -26.46 -23.11
N PRO A 118 11.62 -26.15 -23.66
CA PRO A 118 10.55 -27.16 -23.80
C PRO A 118 10.87 -28.27 -24.77
N LYS A 119 11.96 -28.18 -25.53
CA LYS A 119 12.39 -29.21 -26.49
C LYS A 119 13.35 -30.24 -25.89
N GLU A 120 13.99 -29.88 -24.80
CA GLU A 120 14.94 -30.79 -24.10
C GLU A 120 14.39 -31.04 -22.69
N LYS A 121 13.81 -32.22 -22.49
CA LYS A 121 13.00 -32.58 -21.31
C LYS A 121 13.66 -32.38 -19.93
N ASP A 122 14.95 -32.11 -19.83
CA ASP A 122 15.70 -32.01 -18.56
C ASP A 122 16.78 -30.91 -18.56
N ASN A 123 16.83 -30.01 -19.53
CA ASN A 123 17.83 -28.95 -19.58
C ASN A 123 17.30 -27.62 -19.11
N PHE A 124 17.72 -27.26 -17.91
CA PHE A 124 17.56 -25.88 -17.37
C PHE A 124 18.83 -25.10 -17.70
N LYS A 125 18.67 -23.97 -18.38
CA LYS A 125 19.76 -23.02 -18.59
C LYS A 125 19.64 -21.91 -17.56
N PHE A 126 20.72 -21.64 -16.83
CA PHE A 126 20.81 -20.47 -15.96
C PHE A 126 21.20 -19.25 -16.79
N LYS A 127 20.42 -18.20 -16.69
CA LYS A 127 20.73 -16.90 -17.27
C LYS A 127 21.84 -16.23 -16.47
N ASP A 128 22.61 -15.34 -17.14
CA ASP A 128 23.48 -14.42 -16.42
C ASP A 128 22.63 -13.46 -15.59
N ILE A 129 23.17 -13.01 -14.43
CA ILE A 129 22.50 -12.04 -13.56
C ILE A 129 22.14 -10.77 -14.35
N GLN A 130 23.00 -10.33 -15.26
CA GLN A 130 22.76 -9.14 -16.11
C GLN A 130 21.55 -9.31 -17.03
N GLU A 131 21.23 -10.54 -17.46
CA GLU A 131 20.05 -10.85 -18.28
C GLU A 131 18.74 -10.76 -17.49
N THR A 132 18.82 -10.71 -16.15
CA THR A 132 17.65 -10.56 -15.28
C THR A 132 17.32 -9.11 -14.94
N VAL A 133 18.15 -8.15 -15.35
CA VAL A 133 17.95 -6.74 -15.04
C VAL A 133 16.77 -6.18 -15.85
N THR A 134 15.82 -5.58 -15.15
CA THR A 134 14.69 -4.87 -15.75
C THR A 134 14.65 -3.44 -15.19
N GLU A 135 14.40 -2.47 -16.05
CA GLU A 135 14.38 -1.07 -15.68
C GLU A 135 13.08 -0.39 -16.13
N GLU A 136 12.47 0.37 -15.24
CA GLU A 136 11.30 1.19 -15.54
C GLU A 136 11.46 2.61 -14.99
N ILE A 137 10.90 3.57 -15.69
CA ILE A 137 10.82 4.96 -15.22
C ILE A 137 9.54 5.12 -14.42
N VAL A 138 9.66 5.57 -13.19
CA VAL A 138 8.55 5.76 -12.26
C VAL A 138 8.60 7.19 -11.70
N ASN A 139 7.48 7.89 -11.77
CA ASN A 139 7.33 9.16 -11.07
C ASN A 139 6.92 8.90 -9.63
N LEU A 140 7.87 8.99 -8.71
CA LEU A 140 7.69 8.69 -7.30
C LEU A 140 7.70 9.99 -6.50
N ASN A 141 6.55 10.35 -5.90
CA ASN A 141 6.39 11.60 -5.14
C ASN A 141 6.86 12.84 -5.93
N ASP A 142 6.37 13.00 -7.18
CA ASP A 142 6.70 14.08 -8.11
C ASP A 142 8.18 14.13 -8.56
N LYS A 143 8.94 13.05 -8.33
CA LYS A 143 10.33 12.89 -8.80
C LYS A 143 10.40 11.77 -9.83
N VAL A 144 11.07 12.06 -10.93
CA VAL A 144 11.42 11.02 -11.92
C VAL A 144 12.51 10.14 -11.32
N THR A 145 12.23 8.85 -11.24
CA THR A 145 13.16 7.86 -10.71
C THR A 145 13.28 6.68 -11.66
N LYS A 146 14.39 5.97 -11.60
CA LYS A 146 14.60 4.75 -12.36
C LYS A 146 14.57 3.56 -11.40
N PHE A 147 13.57 2.70 -11.56
CA PHE A 147 13.47 1.44 -10.84
C PHE A 147 14.25 0.37 -11.60
N GLU A 148 15.27 -0.17 -10.96
CA GLU A 148 16.03 -1.31 -11.46
C GLU A 148 15.72 -2.52 -10.60
N LEU A 149 15.11 -3.55 -11.22
CA LEU A 149 14.88 -4.84 -10.62
C LEU A 149 15.90 -5.84 -11.16
N SER A 150 16.55 -6.59 -10.29
CA SER A 150 17.55 -7.59 -10.67
C SER A 150 17.60 -8.71 -9.64
N ILE A 151 18.31 -9.78 -10.01
CA ILE A 151 18.63 -10.86 -9.09
C ILE A 151 20.09 -10.68 -8.65
N ILE A 152 20.35 -10.84 -7.37
CA ILE A 152 21.71 -10.76 -6.82
C ILE A 152 22.11 -12.08 -6.17
N LYS A 153 23.40 -12.38 -6.26
CA LYS A 153 23.98 -13.49 -5.52
C LYS A 153 24.25 -13.05 -4.09
N PRO A 154 23.80 -13.79 -3.07
CA PRO A 154 24.18 -13.48 -1.70
C PRO A 154 25.71 -13.54 -1.53
N GLY A 155 26.24 -12.67 -0.66
CA GLY A 155 27.68 -12.51 -0.47
C GLY A 155 28.40 -13.68 0.20
N TRP A 156 27.67 -14.74 0.59
CA TRP A 156 28.19 -15.91 1.31
C TRP A 156 27.91 -17.15 0.49
N ILE A 157 28.97 -17.80 0.02
CA ILE A 157 28.94 -19.16 -0.52
C ILE A 157 29.53 -20.04 0.55
N ASP A 158 28.71 -20.78 1.24
CA ASP A 158 29.16 -21.82 2.15
C ASP A 158 29.38 -23.10 1.34
N ASP A 159 30.56 -23.70 1.47
CA ASP A 159 30.95 -25.03 0.93
C ASP A 159 30.84 -25.27 -0.59
N GLY A 160 30.89 -24.23 -1.41
CA GLY A 160 30.94 -24.37 -2.87
C GLY A 160 29.66 -24.88 -3.53
N ILE A 161 28.58 -25.09 -2.80
CA ILE A 161 27.28 -25.49 -3.33
C ILE A 161 26.43 -24.24 -3.54
N ILE A 162 26.26 -23.80 -4.78
CA ILE A 162 25.31 -22.75 -5.16
C ILE A 162 23.96 -23.41 -5.27
N THR A 163 23.07 -23.19 -4.29
CA THR A 163 21.67 -23.57 -4.43
C THR A 163 20.87 -22.38 -5.00
N PHE A 164 19.90 -22.66 -5.87
CA PHE A 164 19.01 -21.68 -6.45
C PHE A 164 18.31 -20.80 -5.39
N TYR A 165 18.05 -21.34 -4.21
CA TYR A 165 17.41 -20.65 -3.08
C TYR A 165 18.28 -19.57 -2.43
N ASN A 166 19.53 -19.45 -2.78
CA ASN A 166 20.45 -18.47 -2.22
C ASN A 166 20.52 -17.15 -3.00
N TYR A 167 19.69 -16.98 -4.02
CA TYR A 167 19.61 -15.71 -4.77
C TYR A 167 18.50 -14.84 -4.27
N ASP A 168 18.80 -13.57 -4.03
CA ASP A 168 17.85 -12.55 -3.60
C ASP A 168 17.50 -11.62 -4.74
N SER A 169 16.26 -11.13 -4.70
CA SER A 169 15.81 -10.06 -5.58
C SER A 169 16.24 -8.72 -5.02
N LEU A 170 16.60 -7.83 -5.91
CA LEU A 170 17.05 -6.49 -5.64
C LEU A 170 16.16 -5.49 -6.37
N LEU A 171 15.65 -4.51 -5.64
CA LEU A 171 15.10 -3.28 -6.18
C LEU A 171 16.05 -2.13 -5.85
N ARG A 172 16.53 -1.43 -6.86
CA ARG A 172 17.28 -0.19 -6.69
C ARG A 172 16.50 0.97 -7.32
N ILE A 173 16.17 1.95 -6.52
CA ILE A 173 15.54 3.20 -6.96
C ILE A 173 16.64 4.22 -7.15
N LYS A 174 16.95 4.56 -8.40
CA LYS A 174 17.99 5.52 -8.78
C LYS A 174 17.36 6.88 -8.97
N TYR A 175 17.95 7.89 -8.35
CA TYR A 175 17.50 9.27 -8.43
C TYR A 175 18.30 10.03 -9.48
N ASP A 176 17.66 10.91 -10.24
CA ASP A 176 18.35 11.82 -11.19
C ASP A 176 19.22 12.83 -10.46
N SER A 177 18.83 13.21 -9.25
CA SER A 177 19.61 14.06 -8.34
C SER A 177 19.63 13.45 -6.95
N LYS A 178 20.76 13.58 -6.25
CA LYS A 178 20.93 13.07 -4.89
C LYS A 178 19.84 13.58 -3.95
N GLN A 179 19.24 12.67 -3.17
CA GLN A 179 18.15 12.95 -2.25
C GLN A 179 18.61 12.92 -0.79
N ASP A 180 18.01 13.75 0.05
CA ASP A 180 18.18 13.63 1.49
C ASP A 180 17.33 12.47 2.07
N TYR A 181 17.64 12.10 3.31
CA TYR A 181 16.97 10.98 3.96
C TYR A 181 15.47 11.18 4.16
N LYS A 182 14.98 12.43 4.31
CA LYS A 182 13.55 12.71 4.52
C LYS A 182 12.73 12.40 3.28
N GLU A 183 13.24 12.82 2.12
CA GLU A 183 12.62 12.51 0.84
C GLU A 183 12.65 11.02 0.55
N ILE A 184 13.76 10.33 0.88
CA ILE A 184 13.85 8.88 0.69
C ILE A 184 12.91 8.11 1.62
N ILE A 185 12.67 8.57 2.85
CA ILE A 185 11.65 7.96 3.74
C ILE A 185 10.25 8.07 3.12
N LYS A 186 9.91 9.20 2.46
CA LYS A 186 8.63 9.32 1.74
C LYS A 186 8.53 8.31 0.60
N ASP A 187 9.62 8.13 -0.15
CA ASP A 187 9.68 7.17 -1.24
C ASP A 187 9.57 5.73 -0.70
N LEU A 188 10.26 5.41 0.39
CA LEU A 188 10.14 4.11 1.07
C LEU A 188 8.70 3.83 1.56
N ASN A 189 7.98 4.85 2.05
CA ASN A 189 6.57 4.70 2.41
C ASN A 189 5.69 4.39 1.19
N SER A 190 5.98 4.98 0.02
CA SER A 190 5.28 4.66 -1.22
C SER A 190 5.56 3.23 -1.69
N VAL A 191 6.81 2.79 -1.58
CA VAL A 191 7.22 1.40 -1.86
C VAL A 191 6.52 0.43 -0.89
N ASP A 192 6.48 0.73 0.39
CA ASP A 192 5.77 -0.05 1.41
C ASP A 192 4.28 -0.22 1.05
N LYS A 193 3.60 0.88 0.68
CA LYS A 193 2.21 0.84 0.21
C LYS A 193 2.04 -0.06 -1.02
N PHE A 194 2.91 0.09 -2.01
CA PHE A 194 2.84 -0.72 -3.22
C PHE A 194 2.98 -2.21 -2.93
N PHE A 195 3.95 -2.60 -2.10
CA PHE A 195 4.13 -4.01 -1.74
C PHE A 195 3.00 -4.55 -0.87
N LYS A 196 2.40 -3.75 0.02
CA LYS A 196 1.20 -4.12 0.77
C LYS A 196 0.01 -4.37 -0.16
N PHE A 197 -0.18 -3.52 -1.15
CA PHE A 197 -1.21 -3.71 -2.18
C PHE A 197 -0.95 -4.99 -3.00
N SER A 198 0.26 -5.15 -3.52
CA SER A 198 0.66 -6.30 -4.34
C SER A 198 0.54 -7.63 -3.58
N ALA A 199 0.89 -7.66 -2.29
CA ALA A 199 0.78 -8.82 -1.42
C ALA A 199 -0.61 -9.02 -0.81
N ASN A 200 -1.52 -8.05 -0.96
CA ASN A 200 -2.83 -8.00 -0.28
C ASN A 200 -2.72 -8.27 1.24
N ARG A 201 -1.71 -7.69 1.90
CA ARG A 201 -1.50 -7.84 3.36
C ARG A 201 -0.54 -6.75 3.90
N ILE A 202 -0.70 -6.43 5.18
CA ILE A 202 0.12 -5.39 5.83
C ILE A 202 1.48 -5.92 6.27
N ASP A 203 1.57 -7.21 6.61
CA ASP A 203 2.76 -7.84 7.18
C ASP A 203 3.83 -8.22 6.14
N ILE A 204 4.22 -7.28 5.29
CA ILE A 204 5.33 -7.43 4.35
C ILE A 204 6.68 -7.24 5.04
N SER A 205 7.75 -7.80 4.45
CA SER A 205 9.11 -7.66 4.96
C SER A 205 10.15 -7.54 3.84
N PHE A 206 11.25 -6.89 4.17
CA PHE A 206 12.46 -6.86 3.35
C PHE A 206 13.64 -7.24 4.25
N ASP A 207 14.63 -7.95 3.69
CA ASP A 207 15.77 -8.41 4.47
C ASP A 207 16.77 -7.30 4.71
N ASP A 208 17.04 -6.51 3.67
CA ASP A 208 17.97 -5.39 3.74
C ASP A 208 17.42 -4.14 3.02
N ILE A 209 17.62 -2.99 3.62
CA ILE A 209 17.33 -1.69 3.03
C ILE A 209 18.54 -0.78 3.23
N TYR A 210 19.13 -0.29 2.15
CA TYR A 210 20.32 0.56 2.18
C TYR A 210 20.11 1.85 1.41
N LEU A 211 20.74 2.93 1.89
CA LEU A 211 21.00 4.13 1.14
C LEU A 211 22.39 4.02 0.55
N GLU A 212 22.51 4.21 -0.75
CA GLU A 212 23.77 4.05 -1.44
C GLU A 212 24.23 5.37 -2.06
N MET A 213 25.53 5.53 -2.16
CA MET A 213 26.20 6.64 -2.84
C MET A 213 27.11 6.10 -3.92
N LYS A 214 27.21 6.82 -5.03
CA LYS A 214 28.21 6.54 -6.05
C LYS A 214 29.59 6.98 -5.57
N ASN A 215 30.56 6.09 -5.71
CA ASN A 215 31.97 6.37 -5.50
C ASN A 215 32.64 6.88 -6.78
N GLU A 216 33.93 7.14 -6.73
CA GLU A 216 34.73 7.65 -7.86
C GLU A 216 34.79 6.69 -9.06
N ASP A 217 34.60 5.38 -8.82
CA ASP A 217 34.52 4.33 -9.86
C ASP A 217 33.10 4.15 -10.45
N ASP A 218 32.15 5.04 -10.16
CA ASP A 218 30.74 4.91 -10.55
C ASP A 218 30.02 3.69 -9.92
N LYS A 219 30.59 3.08 -8.88
CA LYS A 219 29.98 1.99 -8.14
C LYS A 219 29.17 2.52 -6.97
N TYR A 220 28.17 1.76 -6.57
CA TYR A 220 27.31 2.11 -5.42
C TYR A 220 27.84 1.51 -4.13
N ASP A 221 28.20 2.35 -3.18
CA ASP A 221 28.62 1.99 -1.84
C ASP A 221 27.48 2.20 -0.84
N LYS A 222 27.33 1.28 0.11
CA LYS A 222 26.32 1.36 1.16
C LYS A 222 26.74 2.42 2.19
N ALA A 223 26.08 3.57 2.16
CA ALA A 223 26.37 4.69 3.05
C ALA A 223 25.53 4.65 4.34
N ALA A 224 24.28 4.17 4.28
CA ALA A 224 23.43 3.99 5.45
C ALA A 224 22.57 2.75 5.33
N GLU A 225 22.15 2.22 6.48
CA GLU A 225 21.20 1.11 6.61
C GLU A 225 19.90 1.63 7.21
N ILE A 226 18.76 1.23 6.62
CA ILE A 226 17.44 1.52 7.16
C ILE A 226 16.87 0.26 7.77
N ILE A 227 16.42 0.36 9.02
CA ILE A 227 15.77 -0.73 9.74
C ILE A 227 14.33 -0.32 10.00
N ILE A 228 13.39 -1.19 9.61
CA ILE A 228 11.97 -1.02 9.89
C ILE A 228 11.59 -2.02 10.99
N PRO A 229 11.37 -1.56 12.24
CA PRO A 229 11.18 -2.44 13.39
C PRO A 229 9.95 -3.33 13.33
N TYR A 230 8.93 -2.93 12.56
CA TYR A 230 7.64 -3.62 12.51
C TYR A 230 7.52 -4.61 11.35
N MET A 231 8.49 -4.66 10.46
CA MET A 231 8.52 -5.71 9.47
C MET A 231 8.71 -7.05 10.18
N ILE A 232 7.67 -7.85 10.17
CA ILE A 232 7.65 -9.17 10.79
C ILE A 232 7.93 -10.16 9.66
N ASP A 233 8.95 -10.98 9.87
CA ASP A 233 9.21 -12.15 9.04
C ASP A 233 8.18 -13.22 9.41
N ASN A 234 6.96 -13.07 8.89
CA ASN A 234 5.94 -14.09 9.03
C ASN A 234 6.13 -15.12 7.92
N GLU A 235 5.79 -16.37 8.22
CA GLU A 235 5.76 -17.45 7.24
C GLU A 235 5.01 -16.98 6.00
N VAL A 236 5.76 -16.83 4.98
CA VAL A 236 5.41 -16.09 3.80
C VAL A 236 4.39 -16.89 3.01
N ASN A 237 3.17 -16.40 2.97
CA ASN A 237 2.19 -16.92 2.03
C ASN A 237 2.64 -16.65 0.60
N LYS A 238 2.38 -17.62 -0.27
CA LYS A 238 2.94 -17.67 -1.62
C LYS A 238 2.23 -16.74 -2.60
N ASP A 239 1.13 -16.14 -2.21
CA ASP A 239 0.22 -15.48 -3.11
C ASP A 239 0.41 -13.96 -3.07
N MET A 240 0.90 -13.38 -4.15
CA MET A 240 0.93 -11.95 -4.39
C MET A 240 0.90 -11.67 -5.89
N LEU A 241 0.44 -10.50 -6.27
CA LEU A 241 0.61 -9.99 -7.62
C LEU A 241 2.10 -9.74 -7.86
N ASP A 242 2.68 -10.48 -8.79
CA ASP A 242 4.11 -10.38 -9.07
C ASP A 242 4.42 -9.30 -10.11
N TYR A 243 5.69 -9.12 -10.44
CA TYR A 243 6.14 -8.13 -11.40
C TYR A 243 5.50 -8.31 -12.80
N THR A 244 5.08 -9.51 -13.18
CA THR A 244 4.47 -9.74 -14.51
C THR A 244 3.15 -8.98 -14.67
N VAL A 245 2.41 -8.78 -13.57
CA VAL A 245 1.20 -7.97 -13.52
C VAL A 245 1.52 -6.49 -13.75
N PHE A 246 2.60 -6.00 -13.16
CA PHE A 246 2.93 -4.57 -13.13
C PHE A 246 3.95 -4.14 -14.19
N ASN A 247 4.44 -5.05 -15.01
CA ASN A 247 5.41 -4.75 -16.06
C ASN A 247 4.87 -3.69 -17.04
N GLY A 248 5.52 -2.54 -17.09
CA GLY A 248 5.08 -1.36 -17.85
C GLY A 248 3.96 -0.54 -17.18
N HIS A 249 3.49 -0.94 -15.97
CA HIS A 249 2.40 -0.28 -15.25
C HIS A 249 2.81 0.23 -13.86
N LEU A 250 4.07 0.06 -13.46
CA LEU A 250 4.54 0.48 -12.14
C LEU A 250 4.28 1.96 -11.87
N ASN A 251 4.55 2.84 -12.85
CA ASN A 251 4.32 4.26 -12.71
C ASN A 251 2.86 4.60 -12.34
N ASP A 252 1.91 4.01 -13.04
CA ASP A 252 0.48 4.27 -12.82
C ASP A 252 -0.01 3.64 -11.50
N ALA A 253 0.55 2.49 -11.13
CA ALA A 253 0.28 1.86 -9.83
C ALA A 253 0.76 2.73 -8.67
N PHE A 254 2.00 3.23 -8.70
CA PHE A 254 2.49 4.16 -7.68
C PHE A 254 1.69 5.45 -7.62
N LYS A 255 1.37 6.03 -8.77
CA LYS A 255 0.53 7.24 -8.86
C LYS A 255 -0.84 7.02 -8.22
N PHE A 256 -1.53 5.91 -8.54
CA PHE A 256 -2.81 5.59 -7.94
C PHE A 256 -2.71 5.43 -6.42
N LEU A 257 -1.79 4.59 -5.94
CA LEU A 257 -1.66 4.25 -4.52
C LEU A 257 -1.18 5.43 -3.65
N ASN A 258 -0.44 6.39 -4.22
CA ASN A 258 -0.06 7.61 -3.51
C ASN A 258 -1.22 8.61 -3.39
N ASN A 259 -2.11 8.66 -4.38
CA ASN A 259 -3.26 9.56 -4.41
C ASN A 259 -4.50 8.97 -3.73
N SER A 260 -4.55 7.66 -3.52
CA SER A 260 -5.70 6.94 -2.98
C SER A 260 -5.27 5.97 -1.88
N ASN A 261 -5.83 6.17 -0.68
CA ASN A 261 -5.57 5.26 0.45
C ASN A 261 -6.74 4.28 0.71
N TYR A 262 -7.78 4.29 -0.13
CA TYR A 262 -9.01 3.56 0.13
C TYR A 262 -8.79 2.04 0.24
N ILE A 263 -7.97 1.47 -0.66
CA ILE A 263 -7.70 0.04 -0.68
C ILE A 263 -7.08 -0.48 0.63
N PHE A 264 -6.31 0.35 1.34
CA PHE A 264 -5.66 -0.06 2.58
C PHE A 264 -6.62 -0.29 3.74
N SER A 265 -7.89 0.15 3.63
CA SER A 265 -8.93 -0.14 4.63
C SER A 265 -9.41 -1.59 4.61
N ILE A 266 -9.15 -2.32 3.52
CA ILE A 266 -9.58 -3.72 3.33
C ILE A 266 -8.42 -4.70 3.26
N ILE A 267 -7.18 -4.22 3.20
CA ILE A 267 -6.00 -5.09 3.23
C ILE A 267 -5.84 -5.65 4.66
N PRO A 268 -5.81 -6.98 4.81
CA PRO A 268 -5.74 -7.61 6.12
C PRO A 268 -4.37 -7.46 6.78
N ASP A 269 -4.32 -7.51 8.10
CA ASP A 269 -3.07 -7.47 8.85
C ASP A 269 -2.16 -8.67 8.53
N ASN A 270 -2.77 -9.83 8.30
CA ASN A 270 -2.10 -11.09 7.97
C ASN A 270 -3.11 -12.10 7.39
N ASN A 271 -2.63 -13.26 6.98
CA ASN A 271 -3.48 -14.30 6.38
C ASN A 271 -4.59 -14.85 7.29
N LYS A 272 -4.40 -14.84 8.61
CA LYS A 272 -5.41 -15.33 9.54
C LYS A 272 -6.61 -14.40 9.64
N ALA A 273 -6.45 -13.13 9.27
CA ALA A 273 -7.56 -12.18 9.27
C ALA A 273 -8.67 -12.56 8.26
N PHE A 274 -8.37 -13.41 7.27
CA PHE A 274 -9.38 -13.93 6.34
C PHE A 274 -10.23 -15.08 6.88
N GLU A 275 -9.88 -15.67 8.02
CA GLU A 275 -10.63 -16.80 8.59
C GLU A 275 -12.00 -16.39 9.15
N THR A 276 -12.16 -15.10 9.48
CA THR A 276 -13.41 -14.55 10.03
C THR A 276 -13.74 -13.19 9.42
N ILE A 277 -14.99 -12.96 9.07
CA ILE A 277 -15.47 -11.67 8.57
C ILE A 277 -16.19 -10.96 9.72
N SER A 278 -15.67 -9.82 10.14
CA SER A 278 -16.38 -8.94 11.06
C SER A 278 -17.34 -8.00 10.30
N ASN A 279 -18.35 -7.48 11.01
CA ASN A 279 -19.22 -6.45 10.46
C ASN A 279 -18.44 -5.20 9.99
N LYS A 280 -17.32 -4.88 10.67
CA LYS A 280 -16.43 -3.79 10.28
C LYS A 280 -15.76 -4.06 8.93
N ASP A 281 -15.23 -5.26 8.73
CA ASP A 281 -14.55 -5.64 7.48
C ASP A 281 -15.54 -5.64 6.32
N TYR A 282 -16.77 -6.16 6.59
CA TYR A 282 -17.86 -6.14 5.63
C TYR A 282 -18.17 -4.72 5.15
N CYS A 283 -18.44 -3.78 6.07
CA CYS A 283 -18.71 -2.39 5.73
C CYS A 283 -17.52 -1.71 5.05
N ALA A 284 -16.29 -2.01 5.48
CA ALA A 284 -15.08 -1.45 4.89
C ALA A 284 -14.93 -1.82 3.41
N ALA A 285 -15.25 -3.06 3.02
CA ALA A 285 -15.17 -3.50 1.63
C ALA A 285 -16.12 -2.71 0.72
N PHE A 286 -17.35 -2.48 1.14
CA PHE A 286 -18.31 -1.67 0.37
C PHE A 286 -17.90 -0.20 0.31
N SER A 287 -17.44 0.38 1.42
CA SER A 287 -16.97 1.77 1.45
C SER A 287 -15.71 1.98 0.59
N CYS A 288 -14.83 0.98 0.56
CA CYS A 288 -13.68 0.96 -0.33
C CYS A 288 -14.13 0.96 -1.80
N PHE A 289 -15.07 0.09 -2.15
CA PHE A 289 -15.63 0.01 -3.50
C PHE A 289 -16.25 1.35 -3.93
N GLU A 290 -17.13 1.94 -3.11
CA GLU A 290 -17.72 3.25 -3.40
C GLU A 290 -16.66 4.31 -3.67
N SER A 291 -15.61 4.35 -2.84
CA SER A 291 -14.54 5.33 -2.94
C SER A 291 -13.68 5.14 -4.19
N ILE A 292 -13.32 3.89 -4.53
CA ILE A 292 -12.55 3.58 -5.74
C ILE A 292 -13.40 3.86 -6.98
N TYR A 293 -14.65 3.41 -6.99
CA TYR A 293 -15.58 3.66 -8.09
C TYR A 293 -15.73 5.16 -8.38
N GLN A 294 -15.97 5.97 -7.33
CA GLN A 294 -16.07 7.42 -7.46
C GLN A 294 -14.77 8.06 -7.92
N TYR A 295 -13.61 7.57 -7.45
CA TYR A 295 -12.32 8.08 -7.90
C TYR A 295 -12.10 7.83 -9.38
N ILE A 296 -12.39 6.63 -9.86
CA ILE A 296 -12.18 6.19 -11.25
C ILE A 296 -13.19 6.89 -12.17
N HIS A 297 -14.47 6.81 -11.88
CA HIS A 297 -15.54 7.30 -12.77
C HIS A 297 -15.85 8.80 -12.58
N GLY A 298 -15.47 9.39 -11.45
CA GLY A 298 -15.75 10.80 -11.15
C GLY A 298 -14.70 11.79 -11.66
N ASN A 299 -13.44 11.38 -11.79
CA ASN A 299 -12.31 12.29 -12.02
C ASN A 299 -11.56 12.06 -13.35
N ASP A 300 -11.81 10.99 -14.08
CA ASP A 300 -11.02 10.67 -15.27
C ASP A 300 -11.86 10.67 -16.54
N GLU A 301 -11.59 11.66 -17.44
CA GLU A 301 -12.20 11.72 -18.76
C GLU A 301 -11.85 10.52 -19.66
N LYS A 302 -10.81 9.75 -19.28
CA LYS A 302 -10.37 8.55 -20.02
C LYS A 302 -11.24 7.33 -19.74
N VAL A 303 -11.96 7.32 -18.61
CA VAL A 303 -12.82 6.20 -18.24
C VAL A 303 -14.14 6.30 -19.01
N LYS A 304 -14.46 5.25 -19.74
CA LYS A 304 -15.67 5.18 -20.54
C LYS A 304 -16.88 5.07 -19.59
N LYS A 305 -17.69 6.14 -19.53
CA LYS A 305 -18.91 6.16 -18.71
C LYS A 305 -19.88 5.06 -19.17
N THR A 306 -20.51 4.43 -18.18
CA THR A 306 -21.61 3.49 -18.45
C THR A 306 -22.82 4.21 -19.04
N LYS A 307 -23.72 3.49 -19.68
CA LYS A 307 -24.97 4.07 -20.22
C LYS A 307 -25.79 4.79 -19.14
N ASP A 308 -25.83 4.22 -17.93
CA ASP A 308 -26.60 4.79 -16.83
C ASP A 308 -25.94 6.08 -16.30
N GLU A 309 -24.62 6.16 -16.28
CA GLU A 309 -23.88 7.39 -15.91
C GLU A 309 -24.10 8.49 -16.95
N ILE A 310 -24.10 8.14 -18.23
CA ILE A 310 -24.41 9.12 -19.30
C ILE A 310 -25.80 9.68 -19.12
N ILE A 311 -26.82 8.83 -18.91
CA ILE A 311 -28.20 9.26 -18.66
C ILE A 311 -28.28 10.15 -17.40
N LEU A 312 -27.59 9.77 -16.31
CA LEU A 312 -27.58 10.58 -15.10
C LEU A 312 -26.96 11.96 -15.33
N ASP A 313 -25.89 12.04 -16.11
CA ASP A 313 -25.24 13.31 -16.46
C ASP A 313 -26.14 14.18 -17.36
N GLU A 314 -26.87 13.58 -18.31
CA GLU A 314 -27.86 14.29 -19.13
C GLU A 314 -28.97 14.86 -18.25
N VAL A 315 -29.51 14.08 -17.33
CA VAL A 315 -30.53 14.55 -16.36
C VAL A 315 -30.00 15.68 -15.49
N LYS A 316 -28.76 15.60 -15.00
CA LYS A 316 -28.13 16.68 -14.25
C LYS A 316 -28.00 17.97 -15.07
N LYS A 317 -27.56 17.85 -16.34
CA LYS A 317 -27.43 18.99 -17.25
C LYS A 317 -28.77 19.67 -17.55
N GLU A 318 -29.87 18.94 -17.54
CA GLU A 318 -31.20 19.51 -17.70
C GLU A 318 -31.73 20.17 -16.41
N LEU A 319 -31.51 19.53 -15.25
CA LEU A 319 -32.08 19.99 -13.99
C LEU A 319 -31.35 21.20 -13.40
N LEU A 320 -30.03 21.31 -13.51
CA LEU A 320 -29.25 22.39 -12.91
C LEU A 320 -29.65 23.79 -13.44
N PRO A 321 -29.81 24.00 -14.78
CA PRO A 321 -30.25 25.28 -15.29
C PRO A 321 -31.69 25.67 -14.82
N LEU A 322 -32.56 24.66 -14.66
CA LEU A 322 -33.91 24.89 -14.14
C LEU A 322 -33.87 25.39 -12.70
N LEU A 323 -33.01 24.85 -11.87
CA LEU A 323 -32.81 25.32 -10.49
C LEU A 323 -32.21 26.73 -10.43
N GLU A 324 -31.27 27.05 -11.34
CA GLU A 324 -30.73 28.41 -11.46
C GLU A 324 -31.81 29.40 -11.85
N ASN A 325 -32.68 29.07 -12.79
CA ASN A 325 -33.83 29.90 -13.16
C ASN A 325 -34.79 30.11 -11.98
N VAL A 326 -35.04 29.08 -11.17
CA VAL A 326 -35.86 29.18 -9.96
C VAL A 326 -35.16 30.08 -8.95
N GLU A 327 -33.86 29.96 -8.73
CA GLU A 327 -33.09 30.82 -7.83
C GLU A 327 -33.21 32.29 -8.25
N GLN A 328 -33.05 32.59 -9.52
CA GLN A 328 -33.18 33.96 -10.02
C GLN A 328 -34.61 34.53 -9.87
N LYS A 329 -35.63 33.69 -10.18
CA LYS A 329 -37.05 34.10 -10.08
C LYS A 329 -37.44 34.46 -8.66
N TYR A 330 -36.88 33.81 -7.65
CA TYR A 330 -37.20 34.03 -6.24
C TYR A 330 -36.11 34.82 -5.49
N LYS A 331 -35.16 35.43 -6.21
CA LYS A 331 -34.14 36.30 -5.65
C LYS A 331 -34.78 37.50 -4.90
N GLY A 332 -34.54 37.58 -3.58
CA GLY A 332 -35.12 38.60 -2.73
C GLY A 332 -36.47 38.24 -2.06
N ASN A 333 -37.00 37.05 -2.31
CA ASN A 333 -38.17 36.56 -1.61
C ASN A 333 -37.78 35.88 -0.28
N ASN A 334 -38.17 36.49 0.86
CA ASN A 334 -37.86 35.99 2.20
C ASN A 334 -38.51 34.64 2.55
N LYS A 335 -39.45 34.13 1.73
CA LYS A 335 -40.13 32.85 1.95
C LYS A 335 -39.30 31.66 1.47
N ILE A 336 -38.40 31.89 0.52
CA ILE A 336 -37.51 30.86 0.01
C ILE A 336 -36.09 31.30 0.32
N LYS A 337 -35.47 30.64 1.33
CA LYS A 337 -34.08 30.90 1.68
C LYS A 337 -33.18 30.40 0.52
N ARG A 338 -32.26 31.26 0.12
CA ARG A 338 -31.24 30.95 -0.92
C ARG A 338 -30.52 29.64 -0.65
N ASP A 339 -30.27 29.31 0.63
CA ASP A 339 -29.64 28.07 1.07
C ASP A 339 -30.50 26.85 0.74
N PHE A 340 -31.81 26.97 0.60
CA PHE A 340 -32.68 25.85 0.25
C PHE A 340 -32.45 25.43 -1.22
N ILE A 341 -32.38 26.37 -2.16
CA ILE A 341 -32.10 26.05 -3.57
C ILE A 341 -30.70 25.54 -3.75
N LYS A 342 -29.71 26.13 -3.08
CA LYS A 342 -28.34 25.62 -3.09
C LYS A 342 -28.24 24.19 -2.60
N ARG A 343 -28.97 23.81 -1.56
CA ARG A 343 -29.01 22.41 -1.10
C ARG A 343 -29.51 21.44 -2.18
N PHE A 344 -30.54 21.85 -2.95
CA PHE A 344 -30.99 21.04 -4.07
C PHE A 344 -29.96 20.94 -5.20
N GLN A 345 -29.29 22.06 -5.52
CA GLN A 345 -28.20 22.04 -6.49
C GLN A 345 -27.08 21.09 -6.02
N ASP A 346 -26.68 21.19 -4.74
CA ASP A 346 -25.67 20.29 -4.15
C ASP A 346 -26.09 18.82 -4.19
N ILE A 347 -27.38 18.52 -3.91
CA ILE A 347 -27.92 17.15 -3.99
C ILE A 347 -27.85 16.63 -5.42
N ILE A 348 -28.25 17.43 -6.41
CA ILE A 348 -28.21 17.01 -7.82
C ILE A 348 -26.78 16.84 -8.31
N CYS A 349 -25.88 17.80 -7.97
CA CYS A 349 -24.46 17.68 -8.34
C CYS A 349 -23.81 16.43 -7.75
N LYS A 350 -24.18 16.07 -6.53
CA LYS A 350 -23.64 14.90 -5.81
C LYS A 350 -24.41 13.61 -6.06
N ALA A 351 -25.53 13.67 -6.81
CA ALA A 351 -26.29 12.47 -7.14
C ALA A 351 -25.42 11.49 -7.97
N ASN A 352 -25.27 10.29 -7.47
CA ASN A 352 -24.56 9.19 -8.14
C ASN A 352 -25.51 8.02 -8.35
N LEU A 353 -25.09 7.05 -9.14
CA LEU A 353 -25.81 5.79 -9.24
C LEU A 353 -25.92 5.14 -7.86
N LYS A 354 -26.98 4.39 -7.64
CA LYS A 354 -27.11 3.57 -6.44
C LYS A 354 -25.97 2.54 -6.37
N LEU A 355 -25.51 2.24 -5.18
CA LEU A 355 -24.42 1.30 -4.94
C LEU A 355 -24.66 -0.05 -5.60
N GLU A 356 -25.89 -0.59 -5.50
CA GLU A 356 -26.26 -1.85 -6.15
C GLU A 356 -26.03 -1.80 -7.66
N LYS A 357 -26.35 -0.66 -8.30
CA LYS A 357 -26.18 -0.50 -9.74
C LYS A 357 -24.73 -0.40 -10.13
N CYS A 358 -23.90 0.31 -9.34
CA CYS A 358 -22.46 0.37 -9.55
C CYS A 358 -21.82 -1.03 -9.48
N ILE A 359 -22.17 -1.80 -8.45
CA ILE A 359 -21.66 -3.18 -8.27
C ILE A 359 -22.11 -4.06 -9.45
N THR A 360 -23.39 -3.95 -9.86
CA THR A 360 -23.92 -4.74 -10.99
C THR A 360 -23.17 -4.42 -12.28
N ASN A 361 -22.96 -3.14 -12.59
CA ASN A 361 -22.25 -2.71 -13.80
C ASN A 361 -20.82 -3.27 -13.84
N GLU A 362 -20.11 -3.21 -12.71
CA GLU A 362 -18.73 -3.73 -12.63
C GLU A 362 -18.69 -5.27 -12.75
N LEU A 363 -19.67 -5.98 -12.17
CA LEU A 363 -19.76 -7.44 -12.30
C LEU A 363 -20.17 -7.88 -13.72
N GLU A 364 -20.98 -7.10 -14.43
CA GLU A 364 -21.31 -7.38 -15.84
C GLU A 364 -20.07 -7.28 -16.75
N ASN A 365 -19.16 -6.37 -16.43
CA ASN A 365 -17.87 -6.25 -17.13
C ASN A 365 -16.86 -7.33 -16.70
N ASN A 366 -17.00 -7.86 -15.48
CA ASN A 366 -16.05 -8.77 -14.81
C ASN A 366 -16.73 -10.06 -14.34
N ASP A 367 -17.44 -10.72 -15.23
CA ASP A 367 -18.25 -11.94 -15.00
C ASP A 367 -17.46 -13.12 -14.40
N PHE A 368 -16.15 -13.22 -14.69
CA PHE A 368 -15.26 -14.23 -14.12
C PHE A 368 -15.22 -14.20 -12.60
N ILE A 369 -15.47 -13.04 -11.96
CA ILE A 369 -15.49 -12.90 -10.50
C ILE A 369 -16.57 -13.79 -9.89
N VAL A 370 -17.74 -13.86 -10.52
CA VAL A 370 -18.87 -14.68 -10.07
C VAL A 370 -18.54 -16.18 -10.14
N GLU A 371 -17.77 -16.58 -11.16
CA GLU A 371 -17.37 -17.99 -11.33
C GLU A 371 -16.27 -18.42 -10.33
N ASN A 372 -15.54 -17.46 -9.77
CA ASN A 372 -14.38 -17.67 -8.92
C ASN A 372 -14.65 -17.50 -7.41
N ILE A 373 -15.89 -17.64 -6.96
CA ILE A 373 -16.26 -17.73 -5.55
C ILE A 373 -16.57 -19.17 -5.15
N TYR A 374 -16.70 -19.42 -3.85
CA TYR A 374 -16.97 -20.76 -3.33
C TYR A 374 -18.22 -21.38 -3.96
N TYR A 375 -18.13 -22.64 -4.39
CA TYR A 375 -19.16 -23.30 -5.21
C TYR A 375 -20.58 -23.26 -4.62
N LYS A 376 -20.74 -23.55 -3.32
CA LYS A 376 -22.07 -23.54 -2.67
C LYS A 376 -22.67 -22.15 -2.69
N THR A 377 -21.90 -21.15 -2.31
CA THR A 377 -22.31 -19.74 -2.28
C THR A 377 -22.66 -19.25 -3.71
N ARG A 378 -21.86 -19.63 -4.70
CA ARG A 378 -22.14 -19.34 -6.11
C ARG A 378 -23.50 -19.88 -6.57
N ASN A 379 -23.83 -21.12 -6.21
CA ASN A 379 -25.11 -21.71 -6.58
C ASN A 379 -26.27 -20.98 -5.89
N GLU A 380 -26.17 -20.68 -4.59
CA GLU A 380 -27.18 -19.91 -3.87
C GLU A 380 -27.41 -18.53 -4.51
N ILE A 381 -26.35 -17.83 -4.93
CA ILE A 381 -26.44 -16.54 -5.61
C ILE A 381 -27.08 -16.69 -6.99
N LYS A 382 -26.74 -17.72 -7.76
CA LYS A 382 -27.37 -18.00 -9.08
C LYS A 382 -28.85 -18.31 -8.94
N GLU A 383 -29.24 -19.10 -7.95
CA GLU A 383 -30.65 -19.44 -7.68
C GLU A 383 -31.47 -18.22 -7.23
N ASN A 384 -30.90 -17.37 -6.37
CA ASN A 384 -31.56 -16.15 -5.90
C ASN A 384 -31.61 -15.04 -6.97
N GLY A 385 -30.69 -15.07 -7.93
CA GLY A 385 -30.43 -14.02 -8.90
C GLY A 385 -29.42 -12.97 -8.38
N ILE A 386 -28.43 -12.67 -9.18
CA ILE A 386 -27.28 -11.81 -8.79
C ILE A 386 -27.74 -10.43 -8.30
N ASN A 387 -28.65 -9.76 -8.98
CA ASN A 387 -29.14 -8.43 -8.59
C ASN A 387 -29.87 -8.42 -7.27
N LYS A 388 -30.67 -9.46 -6.97
CA LYS A 388 -31.33 -9.60 -5.67
C LYS A 388 -30.32 -9.87 -4.56
N SER A 389 -29.29 -10.65 -4.85
CA SER A 389 -28.21 -10.95 -3.91
C SER A 389 -27.39 -9.70 -3.57
N ILE A 390 -27.08 -8.86 -4.58
CA ILE A 390 -26.41 -7.57 -4.38
C ILE A 390 -27.29 -6.63 -3.53
N ALA A 391 -28.57 -6.48 -3.88
CA ALA A 391 -29.49 -5.62 -3.14
C ALA A 391 -29.61 -6.05 -1.65
N LYS A 392 -29.65 -7.37 -1.40
CA LYS A 392 -29.64 -7.91 -0.05
C LYS A 392 -28.34 -7.54 0.69
N ALA A 393 -27.19 -7.74 0.06
CA ALA A 393 -25.89 -7.47 0.68
C ALA A 393 -25.71 -5.97 0.98
N VAL A 394 -26.16 -5.09 0.11
CA VAL A 394 -26.16 -3.63 0.36
C VAL A 394 -27.08 -3.27 1.53
N LYS A 395 -28.27 -3.89 1.59
CA LYS A 395 -29.17 -3.70 2.72
C LYS A 395 -28.54 -4.18 4.04
N ASP A 396 -27.89 -5.35 4.05
CA ASP A 396 -27.18 -5.85 5.25
C ASP A 396 -26.09 -4.85 5.71
N ARG A 397 -25.34 -4.27 4.78
CA ARG A 397 -24.34 -3.22 5.07
C ARG A 397 -24.99 -1.98 5.69
N ASP A 398 -26.11 -1.52 5.14
CA ASP A 398 -26.82 -0.35 5.66
C ASP A 398 -27.38 -0.62 7.06
N ASP A 399 -27.96 -1.79 7.29
CA ASP A 399 -28.45 -2.22 8.61
C ASP A 399 -27.31 -2.26 9.63
N ILE A 400 -26.13 -2.78 9.28
CA ILE A 400 -24.94 -2.76 10.14
C ILE A 400 -24.51 -1.32 10.47
N THR A 401 -24.49 -0.46 9.46
CA THR A 401 -24.08 0.95 9.62
C THR A 401 -25.01 1.71 10.56
N HIS A 402 -26.30 1.34 10.60
CA HIS A 402 -27.28 1.90 11.50
C HIS A 402 -27.36 1.19 12.89
N ASN A 403 -26.29 0.50 13.29
CA ASN A 403 -26.16 -0.19 14.58
C ASN A 403 -27.09 -1.38 14.77
N ASN A 404 -27.57 -2.00 13.71
CA ASN A 404 -28.32 -3.24 13.78
C ASN A 404 -27.35 -4.43 13.82
N THR A 405 -27.66 -5.41 14.64
CA THR A 405 -26.91 -6.68 14.66
C THR A 405 -27.38 -7.53 13.49
N VAL A 406 -26.57 -7.65 12.44
CA VAL A 406 -26.84 -8.48 11.29
C VAL A 406 -25.96 -9.73 11.36
N LYS A 407 -26.57 -10.90 11.20
CA LYS A 407 -25.83 -12.14 10.97
C LYS A 407 -25.71 -12.34 9.47
N LEU A 408 -24.49 -12.21 8.97
CA LEU A 408 -24.18 -12.41 7.56
C LEU A 408 -24.44 -13.87 7.17
N ASP A 409 -25.19 -14.09 6.09
CA ASP A 409 -25.42 -15.41 5.51
C ASP A 409 -24.48 -15.67 4.33
N ASN A 410 -24.57 -16.86 3.73
CA ASN A 410 -23.72 -17.27 2.63
C ASN A 410 -23.80 -16.30 1.42
N ILE A 411 -24.98 -15.77 1.11
CA ILE A 411 -25.19 -14.83 0.01
C ILE A 411 -24.41 -13.54 0.28
N SER A 412 -24.58 -12.95 1.48
CA SER A 412 -23.90 -11.72 1.87
C SER A 412 -22.38 -11.89 1.92
N VAL A 413 -21.91 -13.04 2.41
CA VAL A 413 -20.48 -13.42 2.38
C VAL A 413 -19.98 -13.55 0.95
N GLY A 414 -20.74 -14.19 0.05
CA GLY A 414 -20.35 -14.32 -1.34
C GLY A 414 -20.25 -12.99 -2.08
N ILE A 415 -21.22 -12.08 -1.86
CA ILE A 415 -21.14 -10.72 -2.42
C ILE A 415 -19.96 -9.93 -1.83
N TYR A 416 -19.68 -10.06 -0.54
CA TYR A 416 -18.48 -9.48 0.07
C TYR A 416 -17.20 -9.94 -0.62
N GLN A 417 -17.06 -11.24 -0.89
CA GLN A 417 -15.91 -11.79 -1.61
C GLN A 417 -15.80 -11.23 -3.03
N MET A 418 -16.91 -11.07 -3.74
CA MET A 418 -16.94 -10.42 -5.06
C MET A 418 -16.47 -8.97 -4.98
N ILE A 419 -16.93 -8.22 -3.99
CA ILE A 419 -16.55 -6.81 -3.79
C ILE A 419 -15.08 -6.67 -3.47
N LEU A 420 -14.49 -7.55 -2.65
CA LEU A 420 -13.04 -7.56 -2.42
C LEU A 420 -12.29 -7.71 -3.74
N LYS A 421 -12.69 -8.65 -4.60
CA LYS A 421 -12.06 -8.84 -5.93
C LYS A 421 -12.28 -7.65 -6.84
N LEU A 422 -13.50 -7.10 -6.89
CA LEU A 422 -13.81 -5.91 -7.70
C LEU A 422 -12.90 -4.73 -7.34
N ASN A 423 -12.64 -4.50 -6.06
CA ASN A 423 -11.73 -3.43 -5.64
C ASN A 423 -10.35 -3.55 -6.29
N PHE A 424 -9.81 -4.77 -6.38
CA PHE A 424 -8.53 -5.01 -7.05
C PHE A 424 -8.64 -4.89 -8.57
N VAL A 425 -9.66 -5.49 -9.18
CA VAL A 425 -9.90 -5.44 -10.63
C VAL A 425 -9.98 -3.99 -11.10
N MET A 426 -10.83 -3.18 -10.47
CA MET A 426 -10.99 -1.78 -10.84
C MET A 426 -9.67 -1.01 -10.81
N ILE A 427 -8.81 -1.25 -9.80
CA ILE A 427 -7.49 -0.61 -9.73
C ILE A 427 -6.60 -1.12 -10.86
N LEU A 428 -6.54 -2.43 -11.10
CA LEU A 428 -5.69 -3.04 -12.13
C LEU A 428 -6.11 -2.58 -13.53
N GLU A 429 -7.41 -2.51 -13.82
CA GLU A 429 -7.95 -1.95 -15.07
C GLU A 429 -7.58 -0.46 -15.23
N TYR A 430 -7.76 0.33 -14.17
CA TYR A 430 -7.45 1.76 -14.17
C TYR A 430 -5.98 2.05 -14.47
N ILE A 431 -5.06 1.24 -13.94
CA ILE A 431 -3.62 1.37 -14.22
C ILE A 431 -3.21 0.72 -15.55
N GLY A 432 -4.16 0.13 -16.30
CA GLY A 432 -3.94 -0.38 -17.64
C GLY A 432 -3.52 -1.84 -17.75
N VAL A 433 -3.57 -2.62 -16.66
CA VAL A 433 -3.29 -4.06 -16.71
C VAL A 433 -4.36 -4.78 -17.53
N SER A 434 -3.95 -5.64 -18.47
CA SER A 434 -4.89 -6.36 -19.33
C SER A 434 -5.67 -7.45 -18.57
N ARG A 435 -6.91 -7.70 -19.02
CA ARG A 435 -7.84 -8.64 -18.37
C ARG A 435 -7.27 -10.05 -18.25
N ASP A 436 -6.63 -10.56 -19.27
CA ASP A 436 -6.04 -11.91 -19.28
C ASP A 436 -4.93 -12.10 -18.25
N ILE A 437 -4.25 -11.02 -17.86
CA ILE A 437 -3.23 -11.04 -16.80
C ILE A 437 -3.91 -11.06 -15.44
N TYR A 438 -4.78 -10.07 -15.13
CA TYR A 438 -5.33 -9.97 -13.78
C TYR A 438 -6.36 -11.08 -13.49
N GLU A 439 -7.10 -11.57 -14.46
CA GLU A 439 -8.04 -12.69 -14.29
C GLU A 439 -7.32 -13.96 -13.82
N LYS A 440 -6.14 -14.22 -14.37
CA LYS A 440 -5.30 -15.35 -13.95
C LYS A 440 -4.71 -15.16 -12.56
N GLU A 441 -4.12 -14.00 -12.30
CA GLU A 441 -3.35 -13.76 -11.08
C GLU A 441 -4.24 -13.51 -9.85
N LEU A 442 -5.41 -12.89 -10.00
CA LEU A 442 -6.36 -12.69 -8.90
C LEU A 442 -6.89 -14.00 -8.31
N ASN A 443 -6.90 -15.08 -9.08
CA ASN A 443 -7.26 -16.41 -8.56
C ASN A 443 -6.23 -16.94 -7.56
N HIS A 444 -4.99 -16.45 -7.63
CA HIS A 444 -3.89 -16.82 -6.74
C HIS A 444 -3.75 -15.90 -5.51
N LEU A 445 -4.44 -14.75 -5.48
CA LEU A 445 -4.31 -13.75 -4.39
C LEU A 445 -4.99 -14.15 -3.07
N GLY A 446 -5.41 -15.40 -2.88
CA GLY A 446 -6.00 -15.82 -1.60
C GLY A 446 -7.19 -14.98 -1.11
N LEU A 447 -7.75 -14.11 -1.98
CA LEU A 447 -8.90 -13.26 -1.67
C LEU A 447 -10.15 -14.07 -1.31
N VAL A 448 -10.06 -15.41 -1.36
CA VAL A 448 -11.23 -16.27 -1.23
C VAL A 448 -10.88 -17.69 -0.79
N ASN A 449 -10.38 -17.87 0.41
CA ASN A 449 -10.44 -19.17 1.06
C ASN A 449 -11.05 -19.03 2.46
N ILE A 450 -12.24 -18.43 2.52
CA ILE A 450 -13.07 -18.55 3.72
C ILE A 450 -13.85 -19.84 3.55
N ILE A 451 -13.43 -20.89 4.26
CA ILE A 451 -14.11 -22.16 4.38
C ILE A 451 -15.32 -22.00 5.32
#